data_6abc8ebc7f5a26dd8267140b1b56cf09
#
_entry.id   6abc8ebc7f5a26dd8267140b1b56cf09
#
_cell.length_a   1.000
_cell.length_b   1.000
_cell.length_c   1.000
_cell.angle_alpha   90.00
_cell.angle_beta   90.00
_cell.angle_gamma   90.00
#
_symmetry.space_group_name_H-M   'P 1'
#
loop_
_entity.id
_entity.type
_entity.pdbx_description
1 polymer ?
#
loop_
_entity_poly.entity_id
_entity_poly.type
_entity_poly.pdbx_seq_one_letter_code
_entity_poly.pdbx_strand_id
1 'polypeptide(L)'
;MGFAREASPSSTGTQRVSLKDIADELGISQTAVSFAINDRPGVSAETKRRVKEAAAKLGWTPVYAAQALGSSKTMTIGFAPARSAQGLTDETFMLHFMAGVHTSLSPKGYGLLYRPCRSLNEEMSVYRDWASRKRVDGVILVDLRADDPRPKLLKELGVRAVLAGGPDPNNYVPSLSIDDSRTMGTVLEHLSSLGHRRIAYLSGDSNLDYSQGRGAAFRTFAELLKL
;
A
#
# COMPACT_ATOMS: atom_id res chain seq x y z
N MET A 1 -35.62 0.70 -52.50
CA MET A 1 -34.55 -0.09 -51.82
C MET A 1 -34.59 0.27 -50.36
N GLY A 2 -35.24 -0.61 -49.55
CA GLY A 2 -35.42 -0.39 -48.12
C GLY A 2 -34.21 -0.92 -47.35
N PHE A 3 -33.62 -0.07 -46.51
CA PHE A 3 -32.59 -0.50 -45.53
C PHE A 3 -33.30 -1.10 -44.33
N ALA A 4 -33.12 -2.40 -44.15
CA ALA A 4 -33.52 -3.11 -42.94
C ALA A 4 -32.71 -2.58 -41.75
N ARG A 5 -33.37 -2.12 -40.67
CA ARG A 5 -32.76 -1.85 -39.37
C ARG A 5 -32.46 -3.19 -38.72
N GLU A 6 -31.17 -3.50 -38.60
CA GLU A 6 -30.71 -4.57 -37.74
C GLU A 6 -30.97 -4.19 -36.26
N ALA A 7 -31.69 -5.06 -35.58
CA ALA A 7 -31.93 -4.95 -34.14
C ALA A 7 -30.63 -5.27 -33.38
N SER A 8 -30.15 -4.34 -32.58
CA SER A 8 -29.06 -4.54 -31.67
C SER A 8 -29.40 -5.65 -30.66
N PRO A 9 -28.49 -6.58 -30.34
CA PRO A 9 -28.74 -7.62 -29.35
C PRO A 9 -28.88 -6.98 -27.96
N SER A 10 -30.02 -7.26 -27.31
CA SER A 10 -30.26 -6.89 -25.90
C SER A 10 -29.17 -7.48 -25.02
N SER A 11 -28.38 -6.62 -24.34
CA SER A 11 -27.48 -7.01 -23.32
C SER A 11 -28.25 -7.63 -22.14
N THR A 12 -28.26 -8.95 -22.03
CA THR A 12 -28.67 -9.66 -20.82
C THR A 12 -27.58 -9.42 -19.77
N GLY A 13 -27.61 -8.25 -19.11
CA GLY A 13 -26.83 -7.98 -17.92
C GLY A 13 -27.26 -8.97 -16.84
N THR A 14 -26.35 -9.84 -16.44
CA THR A 14 -26.56 -10.73 -15.28
C THR A 14 -26.92 -9.85 -14.09
N GLN A 15 -28.18 -9.91 -13.65
CA GLN A 15 -28.69 -9.07 -12.56
C GLN A 15 -27.94 -9.45 -11.29
N ARG A 16 -27.15 -8.50 -10.79
CA ARG A 16 -26.27 -8.72 -9.61
C ARG A 16 -27.15 -8.91 -8.38
N VAL A 17 -26.98 -10.01 -7.66
CA VAL A 17 -27.68 -10.29 -6.40
C VAL A 17 -27.48 -9.13 -5.42
N SER A 18 -28.59 -8.64 -4.85
CA SER A 18 -28.66 -7.51 -3.94
C SER A 18 -28.89 -7.96 -2.50
N LEU A 19 -28.73 -7.06 -1.51
CA LEU A 19 -29.10 -7.33 -0.13
C LEU A 19 -30.60 -7.62 0.02
N LYS A 20 -31.43 -7.11 -0.90
CA LYS A 20 -32.85 -7.38 -0.92
C LYS A 20 -33.13 -8.84 -1.25
N ASP A 21 -32.45 -9.40 -2.23
CA ASP A 21 -32.64 -10.80 -2.61
C ASP A 21 -32.29 -11.76 -1.45
N ILE A 22 -31.27 -11.44 -0.65
CA ILE A 22 -30.91 -12.19 0.57
C ILE A 22 -32.00 -12.01 1.64
N ALA A 23 -32.55 -10.80 1.79
CA ALA A 23 -33.61 -10.51 2.74
C ALA A 23 -34.89 -11.28 2.40
N ASP A 24 -35.27 -11.31 1.14
CA ASP A 24 -36.42 -12.03 0.62
C ASP A 24 -36.25 -13.57 0.78
N GLU A 25 -35.08 -14.13 0.48
CA GLU A 25 -34.75 -15.57 0.69
C GLU A 25 -34.88 -15.99 2.15
N LEU A 26 -34.52 -15.13 3.10
CA LEU A 26 -34.50 -15.46 4.53
C LEU A 26 -35.76 -14.99 5.29
N GLY A 27 -36.64 -14.22 4.67
CA GLY A 27 -37.82 -13.66 5.31
C GLY A 27 -37.50 -12.63 6.41
N ILE A 28 -36.41 -11.87 6.28
CA ILE A 28 -35.97 -10.85 7.25
C ILE A 28 -35.82 -9.48 6.58
N SER A 29 -35.67 -8.43 7.37
CA SER A 29 -35.50 -7.07 6.82
C SER A 29 -34.14 -6.89 6.17
N GLN A 30 -34.06 -6.07 5.12
CA GLN A 30 -32.79 -5.69 4.49
C GLN A 30 -31.81 -5.03 5.47
N THR A 31 -32.33 -4.32 6.48
CA THR A 31 -31.53 -3.75 7.57
C THR A 31 -30.87 -4.85 8.41
N ALA A 32 -31.61 -5.92 8.75
CA ALA A 32 -31.07 -7.06 9.49
C ALA A 32 -29.98 -7.78 8.67
N VAL A 33 -30.17 -7.96 7.36
CA VAL A 33 -29.15 -8.50 6.44
C VAL A 33 -27.91 -7.63 6.45
N SER A 34 -28.05 -6.30 6.31
CA SER A 34 -26.94 -5.36 6.36
C SER A 34 -26.17 -5.40 7.68
N PHE A 35 -26.87 -5.51 8.83
CA PHE A 35 -26.24 -5.62 10.15
C PHE A 35 -25.50 -6.94 10.30
N ALA A 36 -26.08 -8.05 9.81
CA ALA A 36 -25.46 -9.38 9.85
C ALA A 36 -24.18 -9.45 9.02
N ILE A 37 -24.19 -8.90 7.79
CA ILE A 37 -23.03 -8.88 6.89
C ILE A 37 -21.88 -8.01 7.44
N ASN A 38 -22.23 -6.87 8.06
CA ASN A 38 -21.24 -5.94 8.62
C ASN A 38 -20.89 -6.21 10.09
N ASP A 39 -21.26 -7.37 10.61
CA ASP A 39 -21.05 -7.80 12.00
C ASP A 39 -21.49 -6.78 13.07
N ARG A 40 -22.46 -5.92 12.75
CA ARG A 40 -23.00 -4.92 13.68
C ARG A 40 -23.76 -5.56 14.83
N PRO A 41 -23.85 -4.90 16.01
CA PRO A 41 -24.72 -5.32 17.08
C PRO A 41 -26.21 -5.22 16.68
N GLY A 42 -27.09 -5.97 17.36
CA GLY A 42 -28.54 -5.96 17.08
C GLY A 42 -29.02 -7.15 16.25
N VAL A 43 -28.13 -8.09 15.87
CA VAL A 43 -28.47 -9.32 15.16
C VAL A 43 -27.78 -10.51 15.87
N SER A 44 -28.53 -11.61 16.09
CA SER A 44 -28.01 -12.80 16.76
C SER A 44 -26.91 -13.49 15.94
N ALA A 45 -26.02 -14.24 16.60
CA ALA A 45 -24.98 -15.03 15.95
C ALA A 45 -25.56 -16.02 14.92
N GLU A 46 -26.71 -16.63 15.26
CA GLU A 46 -27.41 -17.54 14.36
C GLU A 46 -27.92 -16.84 13.11
N THR A 47 -28.50 -15.64 13.24
CA THR A 47 -28.95 -14.86 12.09
C THR A 47 -27.76 -14.44 11.21
N LYS A 48 -26.63 -14.06 11.81
CA LYS A 48 -25.40 -13.74 11.06
C LYS A 48 -24.92 -14.95 10.25
N ARG A 49 -24.93 -16.15 10.82
CA ARG A 49 -24.56 -17.39 10.14
C ARG A 49 -25.47 -17.64 8.94
N ARG A 50 -26.81 -17.62 9.14
CA ARG A 50 -27.80 -17.84 8.08
C ARG A 50 -27.67 -16.85 6.93
N VAL A 51 -27.44 -15.57 7.24
CA VAL A 51 -27.25 -14.53 6.23
C VAL A 51 -25.97 -14.78 5.40
N LYS A 52 -24.85 -15.17 6.03
CA LYS A 52 -23.60 -15.48 5.34
C LYS A 52 -23.75 -16.71 4.43
N GLU A 53 -24.47 -17.74 4.89
CA GLU A 53 -24.76 -18.93 4.08
C GLU A 53 -25.66 -18.62 2.89
N ALA A 54 -26.74 -17.84 3.07
CA ALA A 54 -27.62 -17.42 1.99
C ALA A 54 -26.88 -16.53 0.97
N ALA A 55 -26.05 -15.60 1.42
CA ALA A 55 -25.22 -14.77 0.56
C ALA A 55 -24.28 -15.61 -0.32
N ALA A 56 -23.62 -16.62 0.27
CA ALA A 56 -22.75 -17.54 -0.46
C ALA A 56 -23.54 -18.40 -1.48
N LYS A 57 -24.70 -18.92 -1.08
CA LYS A 57 -25.60 -19.71 -1.96
C LYS A 57 -26.07 -18.92 -3.16
N LEU A 58 -26.43 -17.64 -2.97
CA LEU A 58 -26.90 -16.76 -4.02
C LEU A 58 -25.76 -16.15 -4.87
N GLY A 59 -24.48 -16.41 -4.52
CA GLY A 59 -23.35 -15.81 -5.20
C GLY A 59 -23.20 -14.30 -4.95
N TRP A 60 -23.78 -13.80 -3.86
CA TRP A 60 -23.65 -12.40 -3.50
C TRP A 60 -22.24 -12.08 -2.99
N THR A 61 -21.64 -11.05 -3.54
CA THR A 61 -20.36 -10.52 -3.09
C THR A 61 -20.52 -9.05 -2.69
N PRO A 62 -19.94 -8.65 -1.55
CA PRO A 62 -20.03 -7.25 -1.14
C PRO A 62 -19.39 -6.30 -2.16
N VAL A 63 -20.03 -5.16 -2.39
CA VAL A 63 -19.43 -4.06 -3.14
C VAL A 63 -18.47 -3.34 -2.20
N TYR A 64 -17.18 -3.29 -2.52
CA TYR A 64 -16.18 -2.60 -1.70
C TYR A 64 -16.60 -1.17 -1.31
N ALA A 65 -17.21 -0.41 -2.23
CA ALA A 65 -17.72 0.93 -1.95
C ALA A 65 -18.82 0.95 -0.86
N ALA A 66 -19.70 -0.06 -0.85
CA ALA A 66 -20.75 -0.18 0.17
C ALA A 66 -20.18 -0.62 1.53
N GLN A 67 -19.16 -1.50 1.53
CA GLN A 67 -18.44 -1.88 2.74
C GLN A 67 -17.65 -0.70 3.32
N ALA A 68 -16.99 0.11 2.50
CA ALA A 68 -16.27 1.30 2.92
C ALA A 68 -17.17 2.31 3.63
N LEU A 69 -18.41 2.49 3.15
CA LEU A 69 -19.43 3.32 3.82
C LEU A 69 -19.85 2.75 5.18
N GLY A 70 -19.91 1.42 5.29
CA GLY A 70 -20.35 0.73 6.53
C GLY A 70 -19.26 0.56 7.58
N SER A 71 -18.01 0.33 7.17
CA SER A 71 -16.88 -0.01 8.05
C SER A 71 -15.86 1.11 8.24
N SER A 72 -15.98 2.23 7.51
CA SER A 72 -14.98 3.30 7.40
C SER A 72 -13.60 2.81 6.92
N LYS A 73 -13.52 1.61 6.33
CA LYS A 73 -12.29 1.02 5.78
C LYS A 73 -12.41 0.83 4.29
N THR A 74 -11.37 1.19 3.57
CA THR A 74 -11.29 1.02 2.11
C THR A 74 -10.66 -0.30 1.71
N MET A 75 -10.08 -1.04 2.67
CA MET A 75 -9.29 -2.26 2.44
C MET A 75 -8.19 -2.04 1.40
N THR A 76 -7.59 -0.85 1.41
CA THR A 76 -6.60 -0.45 0.41
C THR A 76 -5.44 0.27 1.10
N ILE A 77 -4.22 -0.15 0.79
CA ILE A 77 -2.98 0.53 1.17
C ILE A 77 -2.44 1.27 -0.04
N GLY A 78 -2.10 2.54 0.14
CA GLY A 78 -1.54 3.38 -0.91
C GLY A 78 -0.02 3.26 -0.99
N PHE A 79 0.51 3.30 -2.21
CA PHE A 79 1.93 3.36 -2.48
C PHE A 79 2.17 4.29 -3.67
N ALA A 80 2.73 5.47 -3.43
CA ALA A 80 2.87 6.53 -4.43
C ALA A 80 4.30 7.08 -4.52
N PRO A 81 5.32 6.23 -4.80
CA PRO A 81 6.70 6.67 -4.77
C PRO A 81 7.02 7.70 -5.86
N ALA A 82 7.77 8.75 -5.50
CA ALA A 82 8.28 9.74 -6.46
C ALA A 82 9.50 9.18 -7.22
N ARG A 83 9.23 8.20 -8.08
CA ARG A 83 10.22 7.55 -8.95
C ARG A 83 9.75 7.59 -10.40
N SER A 84 10.68 7.82 -11.34
CA SER A 84 10.35 7.72 -12.77
C SER A 84 9.88 6.32 -13.13
N ALA A 85 8.98 6.20 -14.12
CA ALA A 85 8.50 4.90 -14.60
C ALA A 85 9.67 4.01 -15.09
N GLN A 86 10.72 4.60 -15.68
CA GLN A 86 11.93 3.91 -16.09
C GLN A 86 12.73 3.36 -14.91
N GLY A 87 12.91 4.16 -13.85
CA GLY A 87 13.61 3.68 -12.64
C GLY A 87 12.94 2.49 -11.95
N LEU A 88 11.64 2.30 -12.16
CA LEU A 88 10.90 1.16 -11.62
C LEU A 88 11.08 -0.14 -12.42
N THR A 89 11.29 -0.03 -13.73
CA THR A 89 11.54 -1.21 -14.59
C THR A 89 12.95 -1.73 -14.44
N ASP A 90 13.89 -0.87 -14.09
CA ASP A 90 15.31 -1.20 -13.98
C ASP A 90 15.69 -1.70 -12.56
N GLU A 91 14.83 -1.45 -11.55
CA GLU A 91 15.06 -1.88 -10.17
C GLU A 91 14.28 -3.13 -9.79
N THR A 92 14.89 -4.28 -9.90
CA THR A 92 14.34 -5.58 -9.44
C THR A 92 13.91 -5.54 -7.97
N PHE A 93 14.59 -4.74 -7.13
CA PHE A 93 14.25 -4.58 -5.71
C PHE A 93 12.83 -4.08 -5.52
N MET A 94 12.39 -3.05 -6.26
CA MET A 94 11.06 -2.47 -6.09
C MET A 94 9.94 -3.44 -6.48
N LEU A 95 10.18 -4.27 -7.50
CA LEU A 95 9.24 -5.32 -7.90
C LEU A 95 9.09 -6.38 -6.79
N HIS A 96 10.22 -6.83 -6.21
CA HIS A 96 10.19 -7.77 -5.08
C HIS A 96 9.55 -7.16 -3.83
N PHE A 97 9.82 -5.89 -3.56
CA PHE A 97 9.20 -5.17 -2.46
C PHE A 97 7.67 -5.12 -2.60
N MET A 98 7.17 -4.70 -3.77
CA MET A 98 5.72 -4.67 -4.04
C MET A 98 5.08 -6.07 -3.98
N ALA A 99 5.76 -7.09 -4.49
CA ALA A 99 5.31 -8.48 -4.41
C ALA A 99 5.21 -8.94 -2.94
N GLY A 100 6.21 -8.64 -2.12
CA GLY A 100 6.20 -8.95 -0.68
C GLY A 100 5.07 -8.23 0.08
N VAL A 101 4.86 -6.96 -0.21
CA VAL A 101 3.74 -6.17 0.33
C VAL A 101 2.41 -6.82 -0.06
N HIS A 102 2.21 -7.13 -1.35
CA HIS A 102 0.98 -7.77 -1.83
C HIS A 102 0.73 -9.11 -1.14
N THR A 103 1.76 -9.96 -1.03
CA THR A 103 1.67 -11.26 -0.35
C THR A 103 1.24 -11.13 1.11
N SER A 104 1.67 -10.06 1.79
CA SER A 104 1.31 -9.79 3.19
C SER A 104 -0.10 -9.18 3.35
N LEU A 105 -0.58 -8.44 2.37
CA LEU A 105 -1.86 -7.74 2.38
C LEU A 105 -3.02 -8.65 1.93
N SER A 106 -2.81 -9.46 0.91
CA SER A 106 -3.84 -10.28 0.24
C SER A 106 -4.59 -11.21 1.20
N PRO A 107 -3.96 -11.98 2.13
CA PRO A 107 -4.68 -12.83 3.06
C PRO A 107 -5.58 -12.06 4.03
N LYS A 108 -5.34 -10.76 4.20
CA LYS A 108 -6.12 -9.85 5.05
C LYS A 108 -7.20 -9.11 4.26
N GLY A 109 -7.38 -9.41 2.98
CA GLY A 109 -8.32 -8.77 2.09
C GLY A 109 -7.94 -7.34 1.67
N TYR A 110 -6.69 -6.92 1.90
CA TYR A 110 -6.21 -5.60 1.48
C TYR A 110 -5.63 -5.63 0.08
N GLY A 111 -5.99 -4.61 -0.72
CA GLY A 111 -5.34 -4.32 -1.99
C GLY A 111 -4.22 -3.27 -1.86
N LEU A 112 -3.33 -3.24 -2.85
CA LEU A 112 -2.30 -2.21 -3.00
C LEU A 112 -2.70 -1.25 -4.11
N LEU A 113 -2.89 0.03 -3.78
CA LEU A 113 -3.11 1.10 -4.76
C LEU A 113 -1.77 1.74 -5.11
N TYR A 114 -1.18 1.30 -6.22
CA TYR A 114 0.07 1.81 -6.72
C TYR A 114 -0.15 2.99 -7.66
N ARG A 115 0.54 4.12 -7.40
CA ARG A 115 0.51 5.32 -8.24
C ARG A 115 1.89 5.99 -8.28
N PRO A 116 2.74 5.67 -9.24
CA PRO A 116 4.05 6.31 -9.37
C PRO A 116 3.89 7.80 -9.64
N CYS A 117 4.76 8.60 -9.03
CA CYS A 117 4.79 10.05 -9.14
C CYS A 117 6.10 10.49 -9.75
N ARG A 118 6.08 11.60 -10.51
CA ARG A 118 7.27 12.18 -11.15
C ARG A 118 8.09 13.03 -10.21
N SER A 119 7.50 13.50 -9.12
CA SER A 119 8.13 14.40 -8.17
C SER A 119 7.53 14.26 -6.77
N LEU A 120 8.28 14.76 -5.78
CA LEU A 120 7.81 14.84 -4.40
C LEU A 120 6.52 15.68 -4.25
N ASN A 121 6.39 16.76 -5.02
CA ASN A 121 5.19 17.60 -5.00
C ASN A 121 3.96 16.85 -5.54
N GLU A 122 4.12 16.05 -6.58
CA GLU A 122 3.05 15.21 -7.10
C GLU A 122 2.66 14.14 -6.08
N GLU A 123 3.63 13.48 -5.44
CA GLU A 123 3.40 12.50 -4.38
C GLU A 123 2.60 13.11 -3.21
N MET A 124 3.00 14.29 -2.73
CA MET A 124 2.26 15.01 -1.69
C MET A 124 0.83 15.39 -2.13
N SER A 125 0.64 15.74 -3.39
CA SER A 125 -0.69 16.01 -3.95
C SER A 125 -1.56 14.77 -3.97
N VAL A 126 -0.98 13.61 -4.29
CA VAL A 126 -1.66 12.30 -4.24
C VAL A 126 -2.10 11.97 -2.81
N TYR A 127 -1.25 12.21 -1.82
CA TYR A 127 -1.62 11.97 -0.40
C TYR A 127 -2.78 12.85 0.05
N ARG A 128 -2.81 14.13 -0.36
CA ARG A 128 -3.96 15.02 -0.08
C ARG A 128 -5.25 14.53 -0.75
N ASP A 129 -5.18 14.10 -2.02
CA ASP A 129 -6.33 13.53 -2.74
C ASP A 129 -6.81 12.25 -2.05
N TRP A 130 -5.92 11.34 -1.71
CA TRP A 130 -6.29 10.09 -1.04
C TRP A 130 -6.89 10.32 0.34
N ALA A 131 -6.36 11.27 1.11
CA ALA A 131 -6.90 11.65 2.40
C ALA A 131 -8.31 12.24 2.29
N SER A 132 -8.49 13.25 1.42
CA SER A 132 -9.77 13.95 1.26
C SER A 132 -10.88 13.04 0.75
N ARG A 133 -10.55 12.09 -0.13
CA ARG A 133 -11.49 11.13 -0.71
C ARG A 133 -11.58 9.80 0.06
N LYS A 134 -10.84 9.66 1.15
CA LYS A 134 -10.74 8.39 1.90
C LYS A 134 -10.48 7.20 0.98
N ARG A 135 -9.49 7.29 0.11
CA ARG A 135 -9.19 6.25 -0.89
C ARG A 135 -8.35 5.11 -0.36
N VAL A 136 -7.63 5.34 0.74
CA VAL A 136 -6.71 4.39 1.36
C VAL A 136 -6.87 4.41 2.89
N ASP A 137 -6.60 3.28 3.53
CA ASP A 137 -6.60 3.16 4.99
C ASP A 137 -5.24 3.53 5.59
N GLY A 138 -4.22 3.56 4.76
CA GLY A 138 -2.85 3.93 5.10
C GLY A 138 -1.96 3.94 3.87
N VAL A 139 -0.72 4.41 4.03
CA VAL A 139 0.27 4.47 2.95
C VAL A 139 1.60 3.88 3.38
N ILE A 140 2.33 3.35 2.41
CA ILE A 140 3.73 3.00 2.56
C ILE A 140 4.55 4.13 1.96
N LEU A 141 5.46 4.68 2.76
CA LEU A 141 6.42 5.70 2.37
C LEU A 141 7.78 5.05 2.16
N VAL A 142 8.50 5.47 1.13
CA VAL A 142 9.87 5.03 0.83
C VAL A 142 10.72 6.24 0.45
N ASP A 143 12.02 6.03 0.31
CA ASP A 143 12.94 7.04 -0.25
C ASP A 143 12.91 8.36 0.53
N LEU A 144 13.10 8.26 1.85
CA LEU A 144 13.22 9.44 2.71
C LEU A 144 14.34 10.34 2.22
N ARG A 145 14.12 11.64 2.31
CA ARG A 145 15.09 12.69 1.95
C ARG A 145 15.47 13.50 3.18
N ALA A 146 16.56 14.22 3.11
CA ALA A 146 16.86 15.23 4.12
C ALA A 146 15.71 16.26 4.19
N ASP A 147 15.28 16.61 5.39
CA ASP A 147 14.16 17.54 5.65
C ASP A 147 12.86 17.17 4.90
N ASP A 148 12.56 15.89 4.82
CA ASP A 148 11.42 15.37 4.07
C ASP A 148 10.08 15.85 4.64
N PRO A 149 9.26 16.58 3.85
CA PRO A 149 7.98 17.10 4.33
C PRO A 149 6.87 16.05 4.41
N ARG A 150 7.03 14.86 3.77
CA ARG A 150 5.97 13.86 3.62
C ARG A 150 5.53 13.23 4.94
N PRO A 151 6.43 12.83 5.86
CA PRO A 151 6.02 12.26 7.15
C PRO A 151 5.13 13.22 7.96
N LYS A 152 5.52 14.50 8.02
CA LYS A 152 4.76 15.56 8.67
C LYS A 152 3.39 15.76 8.01
N LEU A 153 3.36 15.86 6.69
CA LEU A 153 2.12 16.00 5.92
C LEU A 153 1.14 14.85 6.20
N LEU A 154 1.60 13.60 6.17
CA LEU A 154 0.76 12.43 6.42
C LEU A 154 0.17 12.43 7.83
N LYS A 155 0.96 12.85 8.83
CA LYS A 155 0.49 13.04 10.19
C LYS A 155 -0.59 14.13 10.27
N GLU A 156 -0.38 15.28 9.62
CA GLU A 156 -1.34 16.39 9.58
C GLU A 156 -2.64 16.01 8.87
N LEU A 157 -2.57 15.21 7.82
CA LEU A 157 -3.73 14.68 7.09
C LEU A 157 -4.47 13.57 7.85
N GLY A 158 -3.93 13.06 8.96
CA GLY A 158 -4.49 11.94 9.70
C GLY A 158 -4.42 10.62 8.93
N VAL A 159 -3.56 10.50 7.93
CA VAL A 159 -3.32 9.28 7.16
C VAL A 159 -2.30 8.41 7.88
N ARG A 160 -2.68 7.18 8.20
CA ARG A 160 -1.73 6.21 8.75
C ARG A 160 -0.64 5.93 7.74
N ALA A 161 0.60 5.94 8.18
CA ALA A 161 1.72 5.68 7.30
C ALA A 161 2.76 4.80 7.99
N VAL A 162 3.55 4.08 7.19
CA VAL A 162 4.77 3.41 7.61
C VAL A 162 5.88 3.76 6.62
N LEU A 163 7.05 4.11 7.13
CA LEU A 163 8.24 4.34 6.33
C LEU A 163 9.03 3.03 6.20
N ALA A 164 9.20 2.55 4.98
CA ALA A 164 10.11 1.45 4.67
C ALA A 164 11.46 2.04 4.24
N GLY A 165 12.40 2.02 5.14
CA GLY A 165 13.66 2.76 5.12
C GLY A 165 13.65 3.85 6.20
N GLY A 166 14.74 4.41 6.50
CA GLY A 166 14.80 5.44 7.50
C GLY A 166 15.72 5.08 8.67
N PRO A 167 15.63 5.66 9.87
CA PRO A 167 14.41 6.10 10.59
C PRO A 167 13.90 7.48 10.20
N ASP A 168 12.62 7.78 10.50
CA ASP A 168 12.12 9.15 10.46
C ASP A 168 12.71 9.94 11.65
N PRO A 169 13.54 10.95 11.42
CA PRO A 169 14.24 11.66 12.49
C PRO A 169 13.30 12.42 13.43
N ASN A 170 12.09 12.74 12.97
CA ASN A 170 11.09 13.47 13.74
C ASN A 170 10.00 12.56 14.37
N ASN A 171 10.06 11.26 14.12
CA ASN A 171 9.08 10.28 14.61
C ASN A 171 7.61 10.64 14.28
N TYR A 172 7.37 11.26 13.13
CA TYR A 172 6.01 11.51 12.66
C TYR A 172 5.31 10.23 12.24
N VAL A 173 6.07 9.26 11.67
CA VAL A 173 5.58 7.96 11.22
C VAL A 173 6.50 6.84 11.74
N PRO A 174 5.93 5.65 12.06
CA PRO A 174 6.74 4.47 12.37
C PRO A 174 7.59 4.07 11.16
N SER A 175 8.80 3.59 11.44
CA SER A 175 9.76 3.23 10.41
C SER A 175 10.21 1.78 10.57
N LEU A 176 10.41 1.09 9.46
CA LEU A 176 11.14 -0.16 9.36
C LEU A 176 12.44 0.11 8.62
N SER A 177 13.58 0.04 9.33
CA SER A 177 14.89 0.35 8.77
C SER A 177 15.82 -0.86 8.80
N ILE A 178 16.77 -0.86 7.90
CA ILE A 178 17.95 -1.73 7.91
C ILE A 178 19.11 -0.88 8.43
N ASP A 179 20.00 -1.48 9.24
CA ASP A 179 21.21 -0.83 9.68
C ASP A 179 22.25 -0.81 8.56
N ASP A 180 22.11 0.21 7.69
CA ASP A 180 23.00 0.42 6.54
C ASP A 180 24.44 0.68 6.99
N SER A 181 24.65 1.30 8.16
CA SER A 181 25.99 1.56 8.71
C SER A 181 26.70 0.27 9.06
N ARG A 182 26.03 -0.59 9.83
CA ARG A 182 26.59 -1.91 10.17
C ARG A 182 26.83 -2.78 8.93
N THR A 183 25.91 -2.73 7.97
CA THR A 183 26.05 -3.47 6.71
C THR A 183 27.29 -3.00 5.94
N MET A 184 27.49 -1.70 5.83
CA MET A 184 28.68 -1.13 5.18
C MET A 184 29.96 -1.53 5.89
N GLY A 185 29.98 -1.48 7.23
CA GLY A 185 31.10 -1.96 8.03
C GLY A 185 31.47 -3.41 7.74
N THR A 186 30.47 -4.30 7.74
CA THR A 186 30.67 -5.73 7.43
C THR A 186 31.27 -5.94 6.03
N VAL A 187 30.79 -5.19 5.02
CA VAL A 187 31.33 -5.28 3.66
C VAL A 187 32.81 -4.85 3.62
N LEU A 188 33.15 -3.72 4.26
CA LEU A 188 34.52 -3.22 4.25
C LEU A 188 35.48 -4.10 5.07
N GLU A 189 35.05 -4.61 6.22
CA GLU A 189 35.79 -5.59 7.00
C GLU A 189 36.09 -6.85 6.18
N HIS A 190 35.12 -7.36 5.46
CA HIS A 190 35.29 -8.52 4.58
C HIS A 190 36.33 -8.24 3.48
N LEU A 191 36.19 -7.12 2.75
CA LEU A 191 37.15 -6.76 1.70
C LEU A 191 38.56 -6.55 2.27
N SER A 192 38.69 -5.90 3.42
CA SER A 192 39.97 -5.71 4.10
C SER A 192 40.61 -7.04 4.53
N SER A 193 39.83 -7.99 5.03
CA SER A 193 40.31 -9.34 5.39
C SER A 193 40.83 -10.12 4.19
N LEU A 194 40.32 -9.88 3.00
CA LEU A 194 40.82 -10.43 1.74
C LEU A 194 42.07 -9.72 1.19
N GLY A 195 42.59 -8.71 1.92
CA GLY A 195 43.80 -7.97 1.55
C GLY A 195 43.56 -6.77 0.62
N HIS A 196 42.32 -6.41 0.31
CA HIS A 196 42.03 -5.20 -0.45
C HIS A 196 42.37 -3.96 0.40
N ARG A 197 43.07 -2.98 -0.20
CA ARG A 197 43.47 -1.73 0.46
C ARG A 197 43.03 -0.48 -0.33
N ARG A 198 42.58 -0.66 -1.55
CA ARG A 198 42.09 0.41 -2.43
C ARG A 198 40.68 0.06 -2.89
N ILE A 199 39.70 0.66 -2.21
CA ILE A 199 38.30 0.35 -2.41
C ILE A 199 37.61 1.64 -2.89
N ALA A 200 36.84 1.53 -3.97
CA ALA A 200 35.98 2.63 -4.46
C ALA A 200 34.53 2.34 -4.08
N TYR A 201 33.82 3.37 -3.64
CA TYR A 201 32.40 3.34 -3.36
C TYR A 201 31.63 4.16 -4.38
N LEU A 202 30.75 3.52 -5.15
CA LEU A 202 29.78 4.18 -6.04
C LEU A 202 28.49 4.44 -5.26
N SER A 203 28.22 5.73 -4.98
CA SER A 203 26.99 6.12 -4.27
C SER A 203 25.81 6.25 -5.23
N GLY A 204 24.60 6.05 -4.70
CA GLY A 204 23.36 6.41 -5.37
C GLY A 204 23.03 7.91 -5.26
N ASP A 205 21.75 8.27 -5.49
CA ASP A 205 21.26 9.65 -5.38
C ASP A 205 21.54 10.25 -4.01
N SER A 206 22.31 11.32 -3.96
CA SER A 206 22.71 12.01 -2.73
C SER A 206 21.57 12.73 -2.01
N ASN A 207 20.40 12.88 -2.64
CA ASN A 207 19.21 13.44 -2.00
C ASN A 207 18.50 12.44 -1.10
N LEU A 208 18.85 11.16 -1.20
CA LEU A 208 18.22 10.09 -0.42
C LEU A 208 18.99 9.85 0.88
N ASP A 209 18.26 9.81 1.98
CA ASP A 209 18.81 9.67 3.33
C ASP A 209 19.71 8.43 3.46
N TYR A 210 19.23 7.27 2.98
CA TYR A 210 20.01 6.03 3.01
C TYR A 210 21.30 6.09 2.17
N SER A 211 21.32 6.86 1.08
CA SER A 211 22.54 7.04 0.28
C SER A 211 23.58 7.86 1.02
N GLN A 212 23.14 8.91 1.72
CA GLN A 212 23.99 9.73 2.57
C GLN A 212 24.55 8.91 3.75
N GLY A 213 23.66 8.14 4.42
CA GLY A 213 24.04 7.28 5.53
C GLY A 213 25.07 6.22 5.14
N ARG A 214 24.88 5.55 4.01
CA ARG A 214 25.84 4.58 3.46
C ARG A 214 27.18 5.22 3.11
N GLY A 215 27.15 6.39 2.48
CA GLY A 215 28.37 7.14 2.15
C GLY A 215 29.13 7.61 3.38
N ALA A 216 28.44 8.05 4.42
CA ALA A 216 29.06 8.41 5.71
C ALA A 216 29.68 7.17 6.39
N ALA A 217 28.95 6.06 6.46
CA ALA A 217 29.43 4.80 6.99
C ALA A 217 30.68 4.29 6.24
N PHE A 218 30.68 4.36 4.90
CA PHE A 218 31.84 4.01 4.08
C PHE A 218 33.07 4.78 4.51
N ARG A 219 33.00 6.11 4.63
CA ARG A 219 34.14 6.95 5.06
C ARG A 219 34.63 6.56 6.46
N THR A 220 33.71 6.42 7.42
CA THR A 220 34.05 6.08 8.81
C THR A 220 34.77 4.73 8.89
N PHE A 221 34.25 3.71 8.23
CA PHE A 221 34.87 2.36 8.29
C PHE A 221 36.15 2.28 7.47
N ALA A 222 36.26 3.03 6.35
CA ALA A 222 37.49 3.09 5.58
C ALA A 222 38.63 3.71 6.43
N GLU A 223 38.37 4.77 7.18
CA GLU A 223 39.34 5.37 8.12
C GLU A 223 39.73 4.40 9.22
N LEU A 224 38.74 3.73 9.85
CA LEU A 224 39.01 2.75 10.93
C LEU A 224 39.88 1.58 10.45
N LEU A 225 39.64 1.11 9.22
CA LEU A 225 40.35 -0.03 8.63
C LEU A 225 41.64 0.37 7.89
N LYS A 226 41.94 1.67 7.83
CA LYS A 226 43.11 2.23 7.10
C LYS A 226 43.12 1.81 5.61
N LEU A 227 41.99 1.95 4.96
CA LEU A 227 41.77 1.64 3.56
C LEU A 227 42.01 2.86 2.66
#